data_5890d618c1689009596f28957b590bcd
#
_entry.id   5890d618c1689009596f28957b590bcd
#
_cell.length_a   1.000
_cell.length_b   1.000
_cell.length_c   1.000
_cell.angle_alpha   90.00
_cell.angle_beta   90.00
_cell.angle_gamma   90.00
#
_symmetry.space_group_name_H-M   'P 1'
#
loop_
_entity.id
_entity.type
_entity.pdbx_description
1 polymer ?
#
loop_
_entity_poly.entity_id
_entity_poly.type
_entity_poly.pdbx_seq_one_letter_code
_entity_poly.pdbx_strand_id
1 'polypeptide(L)'
;DFDKSRKSIDDLKNREPNMWRYKEFLPVNFEENIITLGEGFTPILDAKNLALDLGINKLLIKDESLNPTSSFKARGLSAAVSKAKEFGIKKFSIPTAGNAGGALSAYAAKGNLESYVFMPKDAPQANKTEVKYFGSNLELIDGYINDAGKRSLEQSSNLNLFDVSTLKEPYRVCLLYTSPSPRDWTI
;
A
#
# COMPACT_ATOMS: atom_id res chain seq x y z
N ASP A 1 -5.60 22.77 -2.66
CA ASP A 1 -6.68 23.70 -2.32
C ASP A 1 -7.98 22.89 -2.18
N PHE A 2 -8.33 22.51 -0.94
CA PHE A 2 -9.47 21.63 -0.65
C PHE A 2 -10.80 22.21 -1.15
N ASP A 3 -10.94 23.50 -1.18
CA ASP A 3 -12.18 24.16 -1.64
C ASP A 3 -12.43 23.98 -3.13
N LYS A 4 -11.36 23.90 -3.96
CA LYS A 4 -11.47 23.64 -5.40
C LYS A 4 -11.78 22.19 -5.74
N SER A 5 -11.49 21.27 -4.82
CA SER A 5 -11.71 19.83 -4.99
C SER A 5 -13.03 19.36 -4.36
N ARG A 6 -13.87 20.29 -3.86
CA ARG A 6 -15.12 19.95 -3.19
C ARG A 6 -16.08 19.25 -4.16
N LYS A 7 -16.36 17.98 -3.90
CA LYS A 7 -17.31 17.17 -4.66
C LYS A 7 -18.57 16.93 -3.87
N SER A 8 -19.69 16.88 -4.55
CA SER A 8 -20.95 16.46 -3.93
C SER A 8 -20.95 14.95 -3.68
N ILE A 9 -21.78 14.49 -2.76
CA ILE A 9 -22.00 13.05 -2.53
C ILE A 9 -22.51 12.39 -3.81
N ASP A 10 -23.31 13.07 -4.61
CA ASP A 10 -23.86 12.53 -5.85
C ASP A 10 -22.80 12.35 -6.93
N ASP A 11 -21.81 13.23 -7.00
CA ASP A 11 -20.64 13.04 -7.88
C ASP A 11 -19.87 11.76 -7.53
N LEU A 12 -19.79 11.40 -6.24
CA LEU A 12 -19.09 10.22 -5.78
C LEU A 12 -19.88 8.92 -5.98
N LYS A 13 -21.22 8.97 -5.95
CA LYS A 13 -22.07 7.76 -6.08
C LYS A 13 -21.85 7.00 -7.39
N ASN A 14 -21.56 7.72 -8.47
CA ASN A 14 -21.39 7.15 -9.81
C ASN A 14 -19.96 6.67 -10.11
N ARG A 15 -19.03 6.79 -9.13
CA ARG A 15 -17.64 6.36 -9.30
C ARG A 15 -17.45 4.95 -8.78
N GLU A 16 -16.48 4.24 -9.36
CA GLU A 16 -16.07 2.91 -8.93
C GLU A 16 -15.83 2.84 -7.40
N PRO A 17 -16.30 1.78 -6.72
CA PRO A 17 -16.20 1.64 -5.27
C PRO A 17 -14.79 1.19 -4.84
N ASN A 18 -13.81 2.05 -5.06
CA ASN A 18 -12.42 1.87 -4.65
C ASN A 18 -11.83 3.20 -4.15
N MET A 19 -10.58 3.22 -3.73
CA MET A 19 -9.97 4.47 -3.20
C MET A 19 -9.84 5.56 -4.26
N TRP A 20 -9.72 5.21 -5.54
CA TRP A 20 -9.53 6.16 -6.64
C TRP A 20 -10.79 6.97 -6.97
N ARG A 21 -11.92 6.63 -6.36
CA ARG A 21 -13.12 7.52 -6.39
C ARG A 21 -12.85 8.92 -5.84
N TYR A 22 -11.78 9.05 -5.04
CA TYR A 22 -11.30 10.30 -4.46
C TYR A 22 -10.03 10.82 -5.15
N LYS A 23 -9.87 10.56 -6.44
CA LYS A 23 -8.66 10.84 -7.22
C LYS A 23 -8.16 12.28 -7.11
N GLU A 24 -9.04 13.25 -6.88
CA GLU A 24 -8.69 14.66 -6.71
C GLU A 24 -7.83 14.94 -5.46
N PHE A 25 -7.85 14.02 -4.50
CA PHE A 25 -7.06 14.08 -3.26
C PHE A 25 -5.85 13.14 -3.29
N LEU A 26 -5.68 12.40 -4.38
CA LEU A 26 -4.59 11.45 -4.54
C LEU A 26 -3.47 12.03 -5.41
N PRO A 27 -2.23 11.54 -5.29
CA PRO A 27 -1.07 12.20 -5.87
C PRO A 27 -0.94 12.08 -7.39
N VAL A 28 -1.76 11.27 -8.06
CA VAL A 28 -1.67 11.02 -9.51
C VAL A 28 -2.47 12.09 -10.27
N ASN A 29 -1.84 12.72 -11.27
CA ASN A 29 -2.47 13.77 -12.06
C ASN A 29 -3.17 13.24 -13.31
N PHE A 30 -2.69 12.13 -13.88
CA PHE A 30 -3.19 11.56 -15.14
C PHE A 30 -3.75 10.16 -14.89
N GLU A 31 -5.03 9.97 -15.18
CA GLU A 31 -5.78 8.73 -14.86
C GLU A 31 -5.21 7.48 -15.56
N GLU A 32 -4.59 7.62 -16.72
CA GLU A 32 -3.93 6.52 -17.45
C GLU A 32 -2.72 5.93 -16.70
N ASN A 33 -2.24 6.61 -15.67
CA ASN A 33 -1.17 6.11 -14.81
C ASN A 33 -1.68 5.36 -13.59
N ILE A 34 -2.97 5.39 -13.32
CA ILE A 34 -3.56 4.71 -12.17
C ILE A 34 -3.42 3.19 -12.34
N ILE A 35 -2.79 2.57 -11.36
CA ILE A 35 -2.69 1.12 -11.24
C ILE A 35 -3.52 0.70 -10.02
N THR A 36 -4.64 0.06 -10.25
CA THR A 36 -5.57 -0.37 -9.21
C THR A 36 -5.92 -1.85 -9.34
N LEU A 37 -6.12 -2.49 -8.21
CA LEU A 37 -6.69 -3.82 -8.05
C LEU A 37 -8.05 -3.77 -7.33
N GLY A 38 -8.65 -2.57 -7.21
CA GLY A 38 -9.92 -2.34 -6.54
C GLY A 38 -9.79 -2.07 -5.03
N GLU A 39 -8.61 -1.68 -4.54
CA GLU A 39 -8.36 -1.37 -3.12
C GLU A 39 -9.25 -0.23 -2.61
N GLY A 40 -9.64 -0.34 -1.37
CA GLY A 40 -10.54 0.61 -0.71
C GLY A 40 -11.98 0.11 -0.66
N PHE A 41 -12.87 0.98 -0.22
CA PHE A 41 -14.29 0.67 -0.01
C PHE A 41 -14.53 -0.56 0.89
N THR A 42 -13.59 -0.84 1.77
CA THR A 42 -13.63 -1.95 2.70
C THR A 42 -14.80 -1.82 3.68
N PRO A 43 -15.39 -2.92 4.15
CA PRO A 43 -16.58 -2.88 4.98
C PRO A 43 -16.32 -2.29 6.37
N ILE A 44 -17.40 -1.80 6.97
CA ILE A 44 -17.44 -1.40 8.37
C ILE A 44 -18.30 -2.42 9.11
N LEU A 45 -17.70 -3.13 10.07
CA LEU A 45 -18.34 -4.15 10.88
C LEU A 45 -18.80 -3.56 12.21
N ASP A 46 -20.03 -3.88 12.60
CA ASP A 46 -20.56 -3.51 13.93
C ASP A 46 -20.20 -4.60 14.96
N ALA A 47 -19.22 -4.33 15.82
CA ALA A 47 -18.70 -5.24 16.83
C ALA A 47 -19.47 -5.16 18.15
N LYS A 48 -20.78 -5.48 18.13
CA LYS A 48 -21.70 -5.32 19.25
C LYS A 48 -21.24 -6.02 20.52
N ASN A 49 -20.82 -7.27 20.44
CA ASN A 49 -20.41 -8.03 21.62
C ASN A 49 -19.17 -7.40 22.27
N LEU A 50 -18.17 -7.04 21.46
CA LEU A 50 -16.97 -6.39 21.98
C LEU A 50 -17.28 -4.99 22.55
N ALA A 51 -18.24 -4.26 21.99
CA ALA A 51 -18.71 -3.00 22.55
C ALA A 51 -19.31 -3.18 23.94
N LEU A 52 -20.12 -4.21 24.14
CA LEU A 52 -20.69 -4.56 25.45
C LEU A 52 -19.61 -4.92 26.47
N ASP A 53 -18.65 -5.76 26.08
CA ASP A 53 -17.53 -6.18 26.96
C ASP A 53 -16.66 -4.98 27.39
N LEU A 54 -16.51 -3.98 26.50
CA LEU A 54 -15.77 -2.75 26.78
C LEU A 54 -16.60 -1.66 27.48
N GLY A 55 -17.89 -1.85 27.68
CA GLY A 55 -18.78 -0.87 28.30
C GLY A 55 -19.01 0.40 27.47
N ILE A 56 -18.91 0.30 26.14
CA ILE A 56 -19.15 1.42 25.21
C ILE A 56 -20.42 1.19 24.39
N ASN A 57 -21.06 2.27 23.97
CA ASN A 57 -22.37 2.21 23.29
C ASN A 57 -22.27 1.59 21.89
N LYS A 58 -21.15 1.80 21.18
CA LYS A 58 -20.98 1.34 19.80
C LYS A 58 -19.49 1.21 19.47
N LEU A 59 -19.13 0.10 18.81
CA LEU A 59 -17.79 -0.12 18.26
C LEU A 59 -17.91 -0.52 16.79
N LEU A 60 -17.30 0.28 15.93
CA LEU A 60 -17.22 -0.01 14.50
C LEU A 60 -15.78 -0.38 14.13
N ILE A 61 -15.62 -1.48 13.41
CA ILE A 61 -14.33 -1.95 12.92
C ILE A 61 -14.28 -1.77 11.40
N LYS A 62 -13.31 -0.99 10.93
CA LYS A 62 -13.00 -0.86 9.49
C LYS A 62 -12.10 -2.04 9.11
N ASP A 63 -12.64 -2.99 8.34
CA ASP A 63 -11.93 -4.23 7.99
C ASP A 63 -11.05 -4.02 6.75
N GLU A 64 -9.79 -3.68 6.94
CA GLU A 64 -8.80 -3.50 5.88
C GLU A 64 -8.18 -4.82 5.37
N SER A 65 -8.53 -5.97 5.97
CA SER A 65 -8.05 -7.28 5.51
C SER A 65 -8.64 -7.69 4.16
N LEU A 66 -9.74 -7.07 3.75
CA LEU A 66 -10.41 -7.33 2.46
C LEU A 66 -9.85 -6.51 1.29
N ASN A 67 -8.81 -5.71 1.51
CA ASN A 67 -8.06 -5.13 0.40
C ASN A 67 -7.34 -6.22 -0.42
N PRO A 68 -7.02 -5.94 -1.69
CA PRO A 68 -6.06 -6.76 -2.44
C PRO A 68 -4.80 -7.02 -1.62
N THR A 69 -4.24 -8.24 -1.74
CA THR A 69 -3.12 -8.70 -0.89
C THR A 69 -3.40 -8.69 0.62
N SER A 70 -4.68 -8.79 0.99
CA SER A 70 -5.19 -8.98 2.35
C SER A 70 -4.67 -7.99 3.39
N SER A 71 -4.34 -6.76 2.98
CA SER A 71 -3.83 -5.75 3.90
C SER A 71 -4.04 -4.31 3.41
N PHE A 72 -4.00 -3.34 4.34
CA PHE A 72 -4.07 -1.92 4.00
C PHE A 72 -2.85 -1.44 3.18
N LYS A 73 -1.78 -2.22 3.07
CA LYS A 73 -0.60 -1.91 2.24
C LYS A 73 -0.95 -1.70 0.77
N ALA A 74 -2.01 -2.36 0.30
CA ALA A 74 -2.57 -2.17 -1.02
C ALA A 74 -2.79 -0.69 -1.37
N ARG A 75 -3.40 0.09 -0.48
CA ARG A 75 -3.68 1.52 -0.71
C ARG A 75 -2.42 2.32 -0.99
N GLY A 76 -1.42 2.19 -0.10
CA GLY A 76 -0.18 2.95 -0.22
C GLY A 76 0.63 2.55 -1.46
N LEU A 77 0.70 1.26 -1.76
CA LEU A 77 1.46 0.76 -2.91
C LEU A 77 0.76 1.06 -4.23
N SER A 78 -0.58 1.04 -4.28
CA SER A 78 -1.32 1.52 -5.46
C SER A 78 -0.96 2.97 -5.78
N ALA A 79 -1.00 3.87 -4.80
CA ALA A 79 -0.67 5.28 -5.01
C ALA A 79 0.80 5.50 -5.39
N ALA A 80 1.74 4.86 -4.67
CA ALA A 80 3.17 5.03 -4.91
C ALA A 80 3.59 4.50 -6.28
N VAL A 81 3.13 3.30 -6.67
CA VAL A 81 3.45 2.71 -7.97
C VAL A 81 2.81 3.49 -9.12
N SER A 82 1.55 3.93 -8.95
CA SER A 82 0.87 4.78 -9.95
C SER A 82 1.60 6.10 -10.16
N LYS A 83 1.99 6.78 -9.07
CA LYS A 83 2.73 8.05 -9.19
C LYS A 83 4.12 7.86 -9.78
N ALA A 84 4.82 6.81 -9.40
CA ALA A 84 6.13 6.50 -9.94
C ALA A 84 6.05 6.18 -11.46
N LYS A 85 5.02 5.46 -11.89
CA LYS A 85 4.72 5.25 -13.32
C LYS A 85 4.53 6.58 -14.06
N GLU A 86 3.82 7.54 -13.47
CA GLU A 86 3.64 8.89 -14.05
C GLU A 86 4.98 9.61 -14.24
N PHE A 87 5.98 9.33 -13.39
CA PHE A 87 7.36 9.81 -13.54
C PHE A 87 8.23 8.97 -14.49
N GLY A 88 7.65 7.97 -15.14
CA GLY A 88 8.38 7.08 -16.05
C GLY A 88 9.23 6.01 -15.37
N ILE A 89 9.06 5.82 -14.06
CA ILE A 89 9.77 4.80 -13.29
C ILE A 89 9.21 3.41 -13.62
N LYS A 90 10.09 2.45 -13.89
CA LYS A 90 9.73 1.08 -14.30
C LYS A 90 10.20 0.00 -13.34
N LYS A 91 11.10 0.33 -12.41
CA LYS A 91 11.74 -0.65 -11.51
C LYS A 91 11.67 -0.17 -10.07
N PHE A 92 11.24 -1.04 -9.19
CA PHE A 92 11.02 -0.73 -7.79
C PHE A 92 11.82 -1.64 -6.86
N SER A 93 12.19 -1.14 -5.69
CA SER A 93 12.76 -1.94 -4.62
C SER A 93 12.01 -1.73 -3.30
N ILE A 94 11.98 -2.77 -2.48
CA ILE A 94 11.49 -2.70 -1.10
C ILE A 94 12.16 -3.74 -0.21
N PRO A 95 12.77 -3.35 0.92
CA PRO A 95 13.09 -4.26 2.00
C PRO A 95 11.84 -4.46 2.88
N THR A 96 11.46 -5.70 3.16
CA THR A 96 10.28 -6.00 3.96
C THR A 96 10.31 -7.42 4.52
N ALA A 97 9.69 -7.62 5.68
CA ALA A 97 9.44 -8.95 6.24
C ALA A 97 7.95 -9.38 6.16
N GLY A 98 7.11 -8.64 5.42
CA GLY A 98 5.67 -8.89 5.44
C GLY A 98 4.91 -8.31 4.23
N ASN A 99 3.66 -7.91 4.47
CA ASN A 99 2.64 -7.57 3.46
C ASN A 99 3.03 -6.47 2.45
N ALA A 100 4.01 -5.62 2.75
CA ALA A 100 4.41 -4.57 1.81
C ALA A 100 5.11 -5.16 0.55
N GLY A 101 5.78 -6.31 0.70
CA GLY A 101 6.38 -7.01 -0.43
C GLY A 101 5.33 -7.58 -1.38
N GLY A 102 4.33 -8.29 -0.85
CA GLY A 102 3.23 -8.82 -1.64
C GLY A 102 2.45 -7.71 -2.36
N ALA A 103 2.13 -6.63 -1.63
CA ALA A 103 1.45 -5.49 -2.23
C ALA A 103 2.26 -4.84 -3.36
N LEU A 104 3.56 -4.53 -3.16
CA LEU A 104 4.40 -4.01 -4.24
C LEU A 104 4.40 -4.94 -5.44
N SER A 105 4.58 -6.24 -5.20
CA SER A 105 4.63 -7.26 -6.26
C SER A 105 3.36 -7.28 -7.10
N ALA A 106 2.19 -7.25 -6.44
CA ALA A 106 0.89 -7.27 -7.10
C ALA A 106 0.66 -6.02 -7.97
N TYR A 107 0.94 -4.81 -7.45
CA TYR A 107 0.75 -3.57 -8.20
C TYR A 107 1.78 -3.39 -9.30
N ALA A 108 3.03 -3.80 -9.10
CA ALA A 108 4.05 -3.81 -10.14
C ALA A 108 3.65 -4.75 -11.29
N ALA A 109 3.23 -5.98 -10.96
CA ALA A 109 2.74 -6.94 -11.96
C ALA A 109 1.54 -6.40 -12.74
N LYS A 110 0.55 -5.79 -12.04
CA LYS A 110 -0.62 -5.16 -12.68
C LYS A 110 -0.23 -4.05 -13.65
N GLY A 111 0.83 -3.30 -13.31
CA GLY A 111 1.35 -2.20 -14.13
C GLY A 111 2.32 -2.63 -15.23
N ASN A 112 2.64 -3.91 -15.35
CA ASN A 112 3.71 -4.44 -16.20
C ASN A 112 5.07 -3.77 -15.89
N LEU A 113 5.41 -3.68 -14.61
CA LEU A 113 6.59 -3.04 -14.04
C LEU A 113 7.43 -4.07 -13.27
N GLU A 114 8.71 -3.82 -13.12
CA GLU A 114 9.63 -4.70 -12.40
C GLU A 114 9.66 -4.36 -10.90
N SER A 115 9.69 -5.37 -10.04
CA SER A 115 9.87 -5.20 -8.60
C SER A 115 10.91 -6.15 -8.02
N TYR A 116 11.65 -5.63 -7.05
CA TYR A 116 12.74 -6.31 -6.34
C TYR A 116 12.43 -6.25 -4.85
N VAL A 117 12.25 -7.40 -4.24
CA VAL A 117 11.86 -7.53 -2.84
C VAL A 117 12.96 -8.22 -2.06
N PHE A 118 13.44 -7.56 -1.01
CA PHE A 118 14.50 -8.05 -0.15
C PHE A 118 13.89 -8.45 1.19
N MET A 119 13.95 -9.74 1.52
CA MET A 119 13.33 -10.28 2.74
C MET A 119 14.35 -11.04 3.60
N PRO A 120 14.29 -10.91 4.94
CA PRO A 120 14.97 -11.85 5.81
C PRO A 120 14.56 -13.30 5.52
N LYS A 121 15.49 -14.25 5.68
CA LYS A 121 15.21 -15.69 5.46
C LYS A 121 14.11 -16.23 6.38
N ASP A 122 13.98 -15.68 7.57
CA ASP A 122 12.98 -16.04 8.58
C ASP A 122 11.60 -15.39 8.36
N ALA A 123 11.44 -14.52 7.34
CA ALA A 123 10.14 -13.95 6.99
C ALA A 123 9.09 -15.06 6.75
N PRO A 124 7.80 -14.82 7.06
CA PRO A 124 6.75 -15.82 6.90
C PRO A 124 6.71 -16.41 5.48
N GLN A 125 6.55 -17.73 5.38
CA GLN A 125 6.53 -18.43 4.10
C GLN A 125 5.42 -17.92 3.18
N ALA A 126 4.26 -17.55 3.74
CA ALA A 126 3.14 -17.00 2.97
C ALA A 126 3.56 -15.73 2.20
N ASN A 127 4.25 -14.78 2.86
CA ASN A 127 4.72 -13.55 2.22
C ASN A 127 5.77 -13.81 1.13
N LYS A 128 6.70 -14.77 1.36
CA LYS A 128 7.66 -15.18 0.32
C LYS A 128 6.98 -15.79 -0.90
N THR A 129 5.98 -16.62 -0.65
CA THR A 129 5.20 -17.27 -1.72
C THR A 129 4.40 -16.24 -2.51
N GLU A 130 3.74 -15.29 -1.83
CA GLU A 130 2.97 -14.21 -2.46
C GLU A 130 3.84 -13.36 -3.40
N VAL A 131 5.02 -12.92 -2.92
CA VAL A 131 5.98 -12.15 -3.74
C VAL A 131 6.40 -12.91 -5.01
N LYS A 132 6.73 -14.20 -4.87
CA LYS A 132 7.09 -15.04 -6.01
C LYS A 132 5.92 -15.27 -6.97
N TYR A 133 4.72 -15.45 -6.43
CA TYR A 133 3.52 -15.68 -7.23
C TYR A 133 3.22 -14.52 -8.17
N PHE A 134 3.44 -13.28 -7.71
CA PHE A 134 3.29 -12.09 -8.55
C PHE A 134 4.50 -11.79 -9.45
N GLY A 135 5.51 -12.65 -9.47
CA GLY A 135 6.63 -12.56 -10.40
C GLY A 135 7.71 -11.54 -10.04
N SER A 136 7.78 -11.09 -8.78
CA SER A 136 8.85 -10.21 -8.32
C SER A 136 10.17 -10.95 -8.15
N ASN A 137 11.28 -10.21 -8.33
CA ASN A 137 12.61 -10.66 -7.99
C ASN A 137 12.78 -10.68 -6.46
N LEU A 138 12.72 -11.86 -5.86
CA LEU A 138 12.86 -12.05 -4.41
C LEU A 138 14.30 -12.44 -4.06
N GLU A 139 14.97 -11.61 -3.26
CA GLU A 139 16.26 -11.93 -2.64
C GLU A 139 16.06 -12.18 -1.14
N LEU A 140 16.48 -13.37 -0.66
CA LEU A 140 16.43 -13.74 0.75
C LEU A 140 17.76 -13.45 1.43
N ILE A 141 17.70 -12.62 2.48
CA ILE A 141 18.87 -12.13 3.21
C ILE A 141 19.10 -12.95 4.48
N ASP A 142 20.33 -13.37 4.70
CA ASP A 142 20.76 -14.00 5.94
C ASP A 142 21.04 -12.92 6.99
N GLY A 143 19.99 -12.50 7.72
CA GLY A 143 20.04 -11.38 8.64
C GLY A 143 18.65 -10.83 8.94
N TYR A 144 18.60 -9.65 9.51
CA TYR A 144 17.38 -8.96 9.90
C TYR A 144 16.90 -7.97 8.84
N ILE A 145 15.78 -7.31 9.13
CA ILE A 145 15.18 -6.31 8.23
C ILE A 145 16.16 -5.16 7.88
N ASN A 146 17.06 -4.80 8.81
CA ASN A 146 18.08 -3.79 8.58
C ASN A 146 19.11 -4.22 7.52
N ASP A 147 19.45 -5.51 7.50
CA ASP A 147 20.40 -6.08 6.52
C ASP A 147 19.74 -6.18 5.15
N ALA A 148 18.44 -6.54 5.10
CA ALA A 148 17.64 -6.46 3.90
C ALA A 148 17.56 -5.01 3.37
N GLY A 149 17.46 -4.02 4.27
CA GLY A 149 17.49 -2.60 3.92
C GLY A 149 18.82 -2.15 3.30
N LYS A 150 19.94 -2.55 3.87
CA LYS A 150 21.29 -2.27 3.29
C LYS A 150 21.43 -2.88 1.92
N ARG A 151 21.05 -4.16 1.79
CA ARG A 151 21.12 -4.88 0.51
C ARG A 151 20.22 -4.26 -0.56
N SER A 152 19.01 -3.84 -0.19
CA SER A 152 18.10 -3.11 -1.07
C SER A 152 18.73 -1.80 -1.58
N LEU A 153 19.39 -1.04 -0.70
CA LEU A 153 20.05 0.21 -1.07
C LEU A 153 21.21 -0.02 -2.06
N GLU A 154 22.05 -1.02 -1.81
CA GLU A 154 23.14 -1.42 -2.72
C GLU A 154 22.60 -1.76 -4.10
N GLN A 155 21.59 -2.61 -4.18
CA GLN A 155 20.97 -3.03 -5.45
C GLN A 155 20.23 -1.87 -6.13
N SER A 156 19.60 -0.99 -5.37
CA SER A 156 18.93 0.19 -5.92
C SER A 156 19.90 1.09 -6.69
N SER A 157 21.10 1.28 -6.16
CA SER A 157 22.16 2.04 -6.84
C SER A 157 22.63 1.35 -8.13
N ASN A 158 22.81 0.02 -8.09
CA ASN A 158 23.34 -0.74 -9.21
C ASN A 158 22.34 -0.89 -10.38
N LEU A 159 21.06 -1.08 -10.07
CA LEU A 159 20.00 -1.39 -11.02
C LEU A 159 19.07 -0.21 -11.31
N ASN A 160 19.33 0.96 -10.71
CA ASN A 160 18.50 2.16 -10.77
C ASN A 160 17.05 1.87 -10.35
N LEU A 161 16.88 1.28 -9.14
CA LEU A 161 15.58 0.94 -8.59
C LEU A 161 15.02 2.13 -7.78
N PHE A 162 13.74 2.38 -7.91
CA PHE A 162 13.04 3.34 -7.06
C PHE A 162 12.63 2.68 -5.74
N ASP A 163 13.19 3.17 -4.64
CA ASP A 163 12.93 2.65 -3.30
C ASP A 163 11.57 3.13 -2.77
N VAL A 164 10.63 2.18 -2.66
CA VAL A 164 9.31 2.43 -2.07
C VAL A 164 9.19 1.92 -0.63
N SER A 165 10.31 1.86 0.09
CA SER A 165 10.29 1.52 1.51
C SER A 165 9.66 2.62 2.37
N THR A 166 9.35 2.29 3.62
CA THR A 166 8.68 3.21 4.55
C THR A 166 9.49 4.50 4.73
N LEU A 167 8.84 5.65 4.57
CA LEU A 167 9.41 7.00 4.70
C LEU A 167 10.47 7.39 3.63
N LYS A 168 10.61 6.62 2.56
CA LYS A 168 11.54 6.96 1.47
C LYS A 168 10.89 7.74 0.34
N GLU A 169 9.57 7.62 0.20
CA GLU A 169 8.79 8.40 -0.77
C GLU A 169 7.51 8.93 -0.09
N PRO A 170 6.97 10.08 -0.53
CA PRO A 170 5.86 10.73 0.16
C PRO A 170 4.48 10.13 -0.17
N TYR A 171 4.34 9.45 -1.29
CA TYR A 171 3.03 9.07 -1.84
C TYR A 171 2.38 7.95 -1.04
N ARG A 172 3.16 7.00 -0.55
CA ARG A 172 2.69 5.96 0.37
C ARG A 172 2.39 6.51 1.77
N VAL A 173 3.22 7.45 2.23
CA VAL A 173 3.06 8.10 3.53
C VAL A 173 1.78 8.93 3.59
N CYS A 174 1.46 9.66 2.52
CA CYS A 174 0.23 10.46 2.41
C CYS A 174 -1.03 9.65 2.72
N LEU A 175 -1.08 8.39 2.30
CA LEU A 175 -2.22 7.49 2.58
C LEU A 175 -2.23 6.91 3.99
N LEU A 176 -1.10 6.85 4.68
CA LEU A 176 -1.04 6.49 6.09
C LEU A 176 -1.62 7.59 6.97
N TYR A 177 -1.40 8.86 6.64
CA TYR A 177 -1.98 10.01 7.36
C TYR A 177 -3.49 10.14 7.20
N THR A 178 -4.07 9.60 6.15
CA THR A 178 -5.51 9.64 5.91
C THR A 178 -6.25 8.42 6.45
N SER A 179 -5.55 7.40 6.91
CA SER A 179 -6.15 6.24 7.59
C SER A 179 -6.15 6.49 9.09
N PRO A 180 -7.32 6.56 9.76
CA PRO A 180 -7.38 6.73 11.20
C PRO A 180 -6.64 5.57 11.87
N SER A 181 -5.66 5.89 12.70
CA SER A 181 -4.86 4.95 13.46
C SER A 181 -5.15 5.12 14.96
N PRO A 182 -5.23 4.04 15.74
CA PRO A 182 -5.30 4.14 17.20
C PRO A 182 -4.12 4.90 17.82
N ARG A 183 -3.03 5.08 17.07
CA ARG A 183 -1.87 5.88 17.50
C ARG A 183 -2.05 7.39 17.30
N ASP A 184 -3.07 7.83 16.56
CA ASP A 184 -3.32 9.26 16.29
C ASP A 184 -3.98 9.98 17.47
N TRP A 185 -4.30 9.25 18.55
CA TRP A 185 -4.93 9.78 19.76
C TRP A 185 -3.94 10.26 20.85
N THR A 186 -2.67 10.31 20.53
CA THR A 186 -1.61 10.75 21.45
C THR A 186 -1.07 12.13 21.09
N ILE A 187 -1.97 13.05 20.74
CA ILE A 187 -1.63 14.47 20.66
C ILE A 187 -2.48 15.23 21.66
#